data_cf43d62fb41ab67ec758af07169c00f2
#
_entry.id   cf43d62fb41ab67ec758af07169c00f2
#
_cell.length_a   1.000
_cell.length_b   1.000
_cell.length_c   1.000
_cell.angle_alpha   90.00
_cell.angle_beta   90.00
_cell.angle_gamma   90.00
#
_symmetry.space_group_name_H-M   'P 1'
#
loop_
_entity.id
_entity.type
_entity.pdbx_description
1 polymer ?
#
loop_
_entity_poly.entity_id
_entity_poly.type
_entity_poly.pdbx_seq_one_letter_code
_entity_poly.pdbx_strand_id
1 'polypeptide(L)'
;YSSSIGEAMVRVLALRGAKVYFTTRSEATAQKTQKQIRATSPEIKEDNINWLLLDMTDLESITDVASELERRESKVDILIHNAAITPPDVEPVGPGWEPHMTLGFIGPFVFINRILPLLKNSLLYDGADTRIVSMSSTAQSSMLPANFKFEFDSPKGLSTPVTNYPWHWRYLARFIFAFNMTRLAVSKAATVILAQELQRRLDEQDIPILSMAVHPGEVASAGVLSNIPAPLNTVARFAFIKPDQGAVTPLFAATAKEVRQDPEKYKGKFILPGGKIGVPNPVTKDERQVKGLWKYTTEAVERELDARGLPLLGPW
;
A
#
# COMPACT_ATOMS: atom_id res chain seq x y z
N TYR A 1 -19.80 -1.18 -10.31
CA TYR A 1 -18.68 -1.29 -9.38
C TYR A 1 -19.24 -1.19 -7.97
N SER A 2 -19.09 -2.21 -7.16
CA SER A 2 -19.23 -2.08 -5.72
C SER A 2 -18.10 -1.18 -5.23
N SER A 3 -18.36 -0.31 -4.24
CA SER A 3 -17.36 0.58 -3.66
C SER A 3 -16.09 -0.19 -3.30
N SER A 4 -14.94 0.40 -3.59
CA SER A 4 -13.66 -0.17 -3.16
C SER A 4 -13.30 0.35 -1.76
N ILE A 5 -12.35 -0.31 -1.07
CA ILE A 5 -11.83 0.20 0.21
C ILE A 5 -11.30 1.64 0.03
N GLY A 6 -10.60 1.89 -1.09
CA GLY A 6 -10.08 3.22 -1.43
C GLY A 6 -11.17 4.27 -1.56
N GLU A 7 -12.26 3.97 -2.28
CA GLU A 7 -13.41 4.87 -2.42
C GLU A 7 -14.06 5.17 -1.06
N ALA A 8 -14.23 4.15 -0.21
CA ALA A 8 -14.77 4.33 1.14
C ALA A 8 -13.88 5.25 2.00
N MET A 9 -12.56 5.08 1.93
CA MET A 9 -11.62 5.95 2.64
C MET A 9 -11.69 7.40 2.15
N VAL A 10 -11.67 7.63 0.83
CA VAL A 10 -11.81 8.97 0.24
C VAL A 10 -13.09 9.64 0.72
N ARG A 11 -14.22 8.94 0.64
CA ARG A 11 -15.52 9.43 1.06
C ARG A 11 -15.53 9.84 2.54
N VAL A 12 -15.04 8.97 3.43
CA VAL A 12 -15.04 9.24 4.89
C VAL A 12 -14.14 10.42 5.25
N LEU A 13 -12.94 10.50 4.66
CA LEU A 13 -12.01 11.61 4.91
C LEU A 13 -12.58 12.94 4.40
N ALA A 14 -13.12 12.96 3.18
CA ALA A 14 -13.71 14.16 2.60
C ALA A 14 -14.96 14.65 3.37
N LEU A 15 -15.80 13.72 3.88
CA LEU A 15 -16.92 14.03 4.77
C LEU A 15 -16.48 14.68 6.08
N ARG A 16 -15.28 14.39 6.55
CA ARG A 16 -14.68 15.01 7.75
C ARG A 16 -13.92 16.29 7.45
N GLY A 17 -14.03 16.80 6.22
CA GLY A 17 -13.47 18.10 5.81
C GLY A 17 -12.04 18.02 5.29
N ALA A 18 -11.45 16.83 5.15
CA ALA A 18 -10.13 16.68 4.56
C ALA A 18 -10.16 17.02 3.05
N LYS A 19 -9.11 17.70 2.56
CA LYS A 19 -8.80 17.80 1.14
C LYS A 19 -8.09 16.50 0.74
N VAL A 20 -8.75 15.68 -0.06
CA VAL A 20 -8.29 14.33 -0.41
C VAL A 20 -7.88 14.26 -1.87
N TYR A 21 -6.68 13.74 -2.12
CA TYR A 21 -6.22 13.33 -3.43
C TYR A 21 -6.27 11.82 -3.52
N PHE A 22 -7.00 11.28 -4.47
CA PHE A 22 -6.93 9.86 -4.79
C PHE A 22 -6.28 9.64 -6.15
N THR A 23 -5.63 8.49 -6.31
CA THR A 23 -4.91 8.16 -7.53
C THR A 23 -5.61 7.08 -8.33
N THR A 24 -5.54 7.17 -9.64
CA THR A 24 -6.08 6.19 -10.60
C THR A 24 -5.29 6.23 -11.89
N ARG A 25 -5.36 5.14 -12.68
CA ARG A 25 -4.65 5.04 -13.96
C ARG A 25 -5.38 5.68 -15.14
N SER A 26 -6.64 6.08 -14.98
CA SER A 26 -7.41 6.70 -16.07
C SER A 26 -8.36 7.77 -15.57
N GLU A 27 -8.48 8.83 -16.34
CA GLU A 27 -9.38 9.94 -16.08
C GLU A 27 -10.86 9.50 -16.01
N ALA A 28 -11.27 8.60 -16.91
CA ALA A 28 -12.64 8.07 -16.88
C ALA A 28 -12.96 7.38 -15.56
N THR A 29 -12.01 6.64 -14.97
CA THR A 29 -12.17 6.03 -13.65
C THR A 29 -12.21 7.10 -12.55
N ALA A 30 -11.37 8.13 -12.64
CA ALA A 30 -11.34 9.25 -11.69
C ALA A 30 -12.70 9.97 -11.63
N GLN A 31 -13.19 10.41 -12.79
CA GLN A 31 -14.47 11.13 -12.92
C GLN A 31 -15.64 10.27 -12.44
N LYS A 32 -15.64 8.99 -12.79
CA LYS A 32 -16.66 8.04 -12.33
C LYS A 32 -16.67 7.92 -10.81
N THR A 33 -15.48 7.71 -10.19
CA THR A 33 -15.34 7.58 -8.73
C THR A 33 -15.77 8.86 -8.03
N GLN A 34 -15.32 10.02 -8.50
CA GLN A 34 -15.71 11.31 -7.94
C GLN A 34 -17.23 11.53 -8.02
N LYS A 35 -17.86 11.23 -9.16
CA LYS A 35 -19.30 11.31 -9.34
C LYS A 35 -20.06 10.37 -8.39
N GLN A 36 -19.58 9.15 -8.21
CA GLN A 36 -20.19 8.17 -7.30
C GLN A 36 -20.12 8.64 -5.84
N ILE A 37 -18.96 9.13 -5.39
CA ILE A 37 -18.81 9.64 -4.02
C ILE A 37 -19.75 10.82 -3.78
N ARG A 38 -19.83 11.76 -4.72
CA ARG A 38 -20.73 12.93 -4.60
C ARG A 38 -22.21 12.54 -4.62
N ALA A 39 -22.59 11.55 -5.41
CA ALA A 39 -23.97 11.06 -5.45
C ALA A 39 -24.41 10.41 -4.14
N THR A 40 -23.46 9.76 -3.42
CA THR A 40 -23.75 9.11 -2.13
C THR A 40 -23.55 10.03 -0.92
N SER A 41 -22.84 11.14 -1.09
CA SER A 41 -22.48 12.09 -0.03
C SER A 41 -22.43 13.52 -0.59
N PRO A 42 -23.61 14.10 -0.92
CA PRO A 42 -23.69 15.41 -1.56
C PRO A 42 -23.23 16.58 -0.68
N GLU A 43 -23.08 16.36 0.62
CA GLU A 43 -22.58 17.31 1.60
C GLU A 43 -21.06 17.56 1.50
N ILE A 44 -20.32 16.71 0.77
CA ILE A 44 -18.88 16.89 0.55
C ILE A 44 -18.63 18.11 -0.36
N LYS A 45 -17.83 19.04 0.12
CA LYS A 45 -17.44 20.21 -0.66
C LYS A 45 -16.70 19.82 -1.94
N GLU A 46 -16.87 20.62 -3.00
CA GLU A 46 -16.27 20.31 -4.30
C GLU A 46 -14.76 20.14 -4.25
N ASP A 47 -14.07 21.03 -3.55
CA ASP A 47 -12.61 21.07 -3.43
C ASP A 47 -12.03 19.97 -2.52
N ASN A 48 -12.87 19.24 -1.80
CA ASN A 48 -12.40 18.19 -0.88
C ASN A 48 -12.08 16.86 -1.59
N ILE A 49 -12.46 16.68 -2.86
CA ILE A 49 -12.17 15.45 -3.62
C ILE A 49 -11.44 15.79 -4.91
N ASN A 50 -10.16 15.47 -4.93
CA ASN A 50 -9.25 15.67 -6.05
C ASN A 50 -8.68 14.33 -6.52
N TRP A 51 -8.15 14.27 -7.73
CA TRP A 51 -7.50 13.08 -8.26
C TRP A 51 -6.24 13.41 -9.04
N LEU A 52 -5.36 12.40 -9.12
CA LEU A 52 -4.13 12.41 -9.90
C LEU A 52 -4.05 11.14 -10.72
N LEU A 53 -3.52 11.23 -11.93
CA LEU A 53 -3.28 10.07 -12.79
C LEU A 53 -1.94 9.45 -12.44
N LEU A 54 -1.96 8.27 -11.83
CA LEU A 54 -0.78 7.58 -11.36
C LEU A 54 -0.78 6.11 -11.78
N ASP A 55 0.23 5.71 -12.52
CA ASP A 55 0.62 4.31 -12.64
C ASP A 55 1.77 4.02 -11.66
N MET A 56 1.45 3.30 -10.59
CA MET A 56 2.41 2.94 -9.55
C MET A 56 3.48 1.93 -10.04
N THR A 57 3.36 1.44 -11.26
CA THR A 57 4.35 0.54 -11.88
C THR A 57 5.33 1.27 -12.78
N ASP A 58 5.13 2.57 -13.00
CA ASP A 58 5.98 3.40 -13.84
C ASP A 58 6.65 4.53 -13.05
N LEU A 59 7.99 4.54 -13.02
CA LEU A 59 8.80 5.50 -12.26
C LEU A 59 8.64 6.94 -12.77
N GLU A 60 8.41 7.13 -14.07
CA GLU A 60 8.14 8.44 -14.66
C GLU A 60 6.80 8.97 -14.16
N SER A 61 5.74 8.17 -14.26
CA SER A 61 4.42 8.52 -13.73
C SER A 61 4.46 8.85 -12.24
N ILE A 62 5.23 8.09 -11.45
CA ILE A 62 5.42 8.37 -10.01
C ILE A 62 6.09 9.72 -9.80
N THR A 63 7.14 10.02 -10.56
CA THR A 63 7.91 11.26 -10.45
C THR A 63 7.07 12.47 -10.86
N ASP A 64 6.32 12.37 -11.95
CA ASP A 64 5.44 13.43 -12.46
C ASP A 64 4.32 13.76 -11.48
N VAL A 65 3.67 12.74 -10.93
CA VAL A 65 2.60 12.93 -9.95
C VAL A 65 3.10 13.52 -8.65
N ALA A 66 4.28 13.12 -8.18
CA ALA A 66 4.89 13.74 -7.00
C ALA A 66 5.18 15.23 -7.24
N SER A 67 5.77 15.56 -8.40
CA SER A 67 6.03 16.95 -8.79
C SER A 67 4.74 17.77 -9.00
N GLU A 68 3.68 17.14 -9.52
CA GLU A 68 2.37 17.78 -9.63
C GLU A 68 1.78 18.07 -8.25
N LEU A 69 1.89 17.13 -7.31
CA LEU A 69 1.42 17.31 -5.94
C LEU A 69 2.19 18.44 -5.23
N GLU A 70 3.50 18.53 -5.41
CA GLU A 70 4.34 19.62 -4.88
C GLU A 70 3.96 21.01 -5.42
N ARG A 71 3.52 21.08 -6.68
CA ARG A 71 3.01 22.34 -7.25
C ARG A 71 1.63 22.74 -6.71
N ARG A 72 0.81 21.76 -6.31
CA ARG A 72 -0.57 22.00 -5.85
C ARG A 72 -0.67 22.22 -4.34
N GLU A 73 0.23 21.61 -3.57
CA GLU A 73 0.14 21.55 -2.12
C GLU A 73 1.48 21.89 -1.46
N SER A 74 1.41 22.58 -0.33
CA SER A 74 2.60 22.92 0.47
C SER A 74 2.96 21.81 1.46
N LYS A 75 2.03 20.90 1.77
CA LYS A 75 2.20 19.81 2.73
C LYS A 75 1.29 18.63 2.41
N VAL A 76 1.63 17.48 2.97
CA VAL A 76 0.78 16.27 3.03
C VAL A 76 0.76 15.79 4.48
N ASP A 77 -0.42 15.70 5.08
CA ASP A 77 -0.57 15.24 6.48
C ASP A 77 -0.66 13.71 6.55
N ILE A 78 -1.38 13.09 5.61
CA ILE A 78 -1.64 11.66 5.65
C ILE A 78 -1.42 11.05 4.25
N LEU A 79 -0.60 10.01 4.18
CA LEU A 79 -0.48 9.15 3.01
C LEU A 79 -1.07 7.77 3.32
N ILE A 80 -1.99 7.30 2.49
CA ILE A 80 -2.51 5.93 2.57
C ILE A 80 -2.16 5.19 1.27
N HIS A 81 -1.19 4.29 1.34
CA HIS A 81 -0.85 3.41 0.24
C HIS A 81 -1.82 2.22 0.23
N ASN A 82 -2.77 2.24 -0.70
CA ASN A 82 -3.84 1.24 -0.83
C ASN A 82 -3.72 0.41 -2.11
N ALA A 83 -2.90 0.80 -3.08
CA ALA A 83 -2.80 0.13 -4.36
C ALA A 83 -2.41 -1.35 -4.23
N ALA A 84 -3.14 -2.21 -4.91
CA ALA A 84 -2.86 -3.64 -5.05
C ALA A 84 -3.50 -4.17 -6.32
N ILE A 85 -2.93 -5.23 -6.87
CA ILE A 85 -3.52 -5.98 -7.99
C ILE A 85 -3.73 -7.44 -7.61
N THR A 86 -4.70 -8.04 -8.27
CA THR A 86 -5.02 -9.46 -8.15
C THR A 86 -5.26 -10.09 -9.54
N PRO A 87 -4.45 -9.78 -10.58
CA PRO A 87 -4.65 -10.39 -11.88
C PRO A 87 -4.14 -11.84 -11.88
N PRO A 88 -4.75 -12.72 -12.68
CA PRO A 88 -4.35 -14.13 -12.78
C PRO A 88 -2.95 -14.30 -13.39
N ASP A 89 -2.63 -13.52 -14.40
CA ASP A 89 -1.33 -13.54 -15.09
C ASP A 89 -0.83 -12.10 -15.19
N VAL A 90 0.39 -11.87 -14.73
CA VAL A 90 1.04 -10.57 -14.74
C VAL A 90 2.42 -10.68 -15.35
N GLU A 91 2.60 -9.95 -16.44
CA GLU A 91 3.90 -9.77 -17.04
C GLU A 91 4.80 -8.88 -16.14
N PRO A 92 6.12 -9.15 -16.14
CA PRO A 92 7.06 -8.28 -15.46
C PRO A 92 6.92 -6.82 -15.89
N VAL A 93 7.17 -5.89 -14.96
CA VAL A 93 7.08 -4.45 -15.22
C VAL A 93 8.45 -3.78 -15.08
N GLY A 94 8.62 -2.64 -15.73
CA GLY A 94 9.89 -1.90 -15.71
C GLY A 94 11.06 -2.79 -16.16
N PRO A 95 12.18 -2.82 -15.44
CA PRO A 95 13.35 -3.61 -15.80
C PRO A 95 13.22 -5.13 -15.48
N GLY A 96 12.00 -5.66 -15.45
CA GLY A 96 11.71 -7.05 -15.14
C GLY A 96 11.29 -7.29 -13.68
N TRP A 97 10.74 -6.28 -13.00
CA TRP A 97 10.22 -6.43 -11.63
C TRP A 97 8.91 -7.22 -11.60
N GLU A 98 8.70 -7.94 -10.51
CA GLU A 98 7.46 -8.68 -10.27
C GLU A 98 6.33 -7.70 -9.93
N PRO A 99 5.18 -7.77 -10.62
CA PRO A 99 4.11 -6.76 -10.51
C PRO A 99 3.52 -6.57 -9.11
N HIS A 100 3.36 -7.65 -8.31
CA HIS A 100 2.86 -7.50 -6.93
C HIS A 100 3.92 -6.81 -6.04
N MET A 101 5.21 -7.13 -6.25
CA MET A 101 6.32 -6.42 -5.57
C MET A 101 6.37 -4.96 -6.01
N THR A 102 6.17 -4.67 -7.28
CA THR A 102 6.19 -3.30 -7.78
C THR A 102 5.06 -2.48 -7.17
N LEU A 103 3.81 -2.97 -7.21
CA LEU A 103 2.66 -2.25 -6.65
C LEU A 103 2.61 -2.24 -5.12
N GLY A 104 3.07 -3.30 -4.47
CA GLY A 104 3.00 -3.42 -3.02
C GLY A 104 4.19 -2.83 -2.29
N PHE A 105 5.32 -2.66 -2.96
CA PHE A 105 6.56 -2.24 -2.32
C PHE A 105 7.38 -1.22 -3.14
N ILE A 106 7.83 -1.55 -4.38
CA ILE A 106 8.79 -0.71 -5.11
C ILE A 106 8.21 0.66 -5.47
N GLY A 107 7.02 0.68 -6.08
CA GLY A 107 6.33 1.93 -6.43
C GLY A 107 6.05 2.81 -5.20
N PRO A 108 5.43 2.27 -4.12
CA PRO A 108 5.28 2.99 -2.87
C PRO A 108 6.57 3.48 -2.25
N PHE A 109 7.65 2.68 -2.31
CA PHE A 109 8.98 3.09 -1.86
C PHE A 109 9.44 4.36 -2.59
N VAL A 110 9.34 4.40 -3.92
CA VAL A 110 9.70 5.58 -4.71
C VAL A 110 8.76 6.74 -4.43
N PHE A 111 7.44 6.50 -4.42
CA PHE A 111 6.46 7.55 -4.21
C PHE A 111 6.59 8.21 -2.83
N ILE A 112 6.77 7.42 -1.76
CA ILE A 112 7.02 7.95 -0.41
C ILE A 112 8.29 8.81 -0.40
N ASN A 113 9.38 8.33 -1.02
CA ASN A 113 10.62 9.08 -1.10
C ASN A 113 10.42 10.44 -1.79
N ARG A 114 9.70 10.47 -2.93
CA ARG A 114 9.42 11.70 -3.67
C ARG A 114 8.61 12.71 -2.87
N ILE A 115 7.56 12.27 -2.14
CA ILE A 115 6.69 13.18 -1.39
C ILE A 115 7.13 13.37 0.08
N LEU A 116 8.24 12.76 0.49
CA LEU A 116 8.76 12.89 1.86
C LEU A 116 8.98 14.36 2.27
N PRO A 117 9.45 15.27 1.40
CA PRO A 117 9.51 16.70 1.72
C PRO A 117 8.15 17.30 2.10
N LEU A 118 7.07 16.96 1.38
CA LEU A 118 5.72 17.45 1.70
C LEU A 118 5.21 16.87 3.03
N LEU A 119 5.54 15.62 3.34
CA LEU A 119 5.23 14.99 4.63
C LEU A 119 6.00 15.65 5.77
N LYS A 120 7.28 15.99 5.57
CA LYS A 120 8.09 16.73 6.54
C LYS A 120 7.58 18.17 6.72
N ASN A 121 7.13 18.82 5.64
CA ASN A 121 6.58 20.18 5.71
C ASN A 121 5.32 20.25 6.58
N SER A 122 4.53 19.19 6.69
CA SER A 122 3.36 19.19 7.57
C SER A 122 3.73 19.37 9.05
N LEU A 123 4.95 18.95 9.44
CA LEU A 123 5.46 19.07 10.81
C LEU A 123 5.75 20.53 11.21
N LEU A 124 5.79 21.44 10.26
CA LEU A 124 5.98 22.89 10.51
C LEU A 124 4.72 23.58 11.04
N TYR A 125 3.59 22.87 11.06
CA TYR A 125 2.31 23.41 11.49
C TYR A 125 1.94 22.94 12.90
N ASP A 126 1.34 23.82 13.69
CA ASP A 126 0.91 23.50 15.04
C ASP A 126 -0.11 22.36 15.05
N GLY A 127 0.08 21.40 15.95
CA GLY A 127 -0.78 20.23 16.07
C GLY A 127 -0.60 19.18 14.95
N ALA A 128 0.52 19.24 14.23
CA ALA A 128 0.83 18.28 13.16
C ALA A 128 0.73 16.82 13.62
N ASP A 129 0.08 16.01 12.78
CA ASP A 129 -0.06 14.57 12.98
C ASP A 129 0.13 13.85 11.66
N THR A 130 1.40 13.74 11.24
CA THR A 130 1.76 13.18 9.94
C THR A 130 1.86 11.66 10.02
N ARG A 131 1.19 10.98 9.09
CA ARG A 131 1.10 9.52 9.09
C ARG A 131 1.24 8.92 7.70
N ILE A 132 1.91 7.77 7.63
CA ILE A 132 2.04 6.92 6.43
C ILE A 132 1.43 5.56 6.78
N VAL A 133 0.36 5.18 6.08
CA VAL A 133 -0.36 3.93 6.29
C VAL A 133 -0.26 3.06 5.04
N SER A 134 0.35 1.88 5.18
CA SER A 134 0.54 0.94 4.08
C SER A 134 -0.37 -0.27 4.22
N MET A 135 -1.19 -0.53 3.17
CA MET A 135 -2.14 -1.65 3.17
C MET A 135 -1.44 -2.97 2.95
N SER A 136 -1.29 -3.74 4.02
CA SER A 136 -0.83 -5.12 3.99
C SER A 136 -2.01 -6.10 4.18
N SER A 137 -1.72 -7.35 4.50
CA SER A 137 -2.72 -8.41 4.72
C SER A 137 -2.15 -9.51 5.60
N THR A 138 -3.02 -10.23 6.33
CA THR A 138 -2.68 -11.48 7.01
C THR A 138 -2.20 -12.56 6.04
N ALA A 139 -2.50 -12.43 4.75
CA ALA A 139 -1.98 -13.30 3.68
C ALA A 139 -0.44 -13.43 3.71
N GLN A 140 0.29 -12.42 4.17
CA GLN A 140 1.75 -12.43 4.34
C GLN A 140 2.27 -13.61 5.18
N SER A 141 1.42 -14.17 6.04
CA SER A 141 1.75 -15.34 6.86
C SER A 141 0.87 -16.54 6.51
N SER A 142 -0.45 -16.35 6.38
CA SER A 142 -1.41 -17.44 6.21
C SER A 142 -1.36 -18.11 4.82
N MET A 143 -0.88 -17.39 3.80
CA MET A 143 -0.81 -17.88 2.41
C MET A 143 0.60 -18.30 2.00
N LEU A 144 1.52 -18.44 2.94
CA LEU A 144 2.87 -18.94 2.72
C LEU A 144 3.09 -20.24 3.49
N PRO A 145 3.80 -21.22 2.91
CA PRO A 145 4.24 -22.39 3.65
C PRO A 145 5.10 -22.00 4.85
N ALA A 146 5.04 -22.78 5.94
CA ALA A 146 5.83 -22.51 7.15
C ALA A 146 7.35 -22.47 6.89
N ASN A 147 7.81 -23.19 5.86
CA ASN A 147 9.22 -23.25 5.45
C ASN A 147 9.52 -22.37 4.22
N PHE A 148 8.65 -21.39 3.91
CA PHE A 148 8.88 -20.49 2.79
C PHE A 148 10.16 -19.70 3.00
N LYS A 149 11.02 -19.69 1.97
CA LYS A 149 12.27 -18.93 1.97
C LYS A 149 12.09 -17.65 1.16
N PHE A 150 12.29 -16.53 1.80
CA PHE A 150 12.32 -15.22 1.15
C PHE A 150 13.69 -14.98 0.50
N GLU A 151 13.68 -14.28 -0.62
CA GLU A 151 14.88 -13.91 -1.41
C GLU A 151 15.14 -12.39 -1.33
N PHE A 152 14.72 -11.73 -0.24
CA PHE A 152 14.85 -10.28 -0.09
C PHE A 152 16.31 -9.83 0.10
N ASP A 153 17.20 -10.74 0.44
CA ASP A 153 18.65 -10.51 0.55
C ASP A 153 19.38 -10.65 -0.79
N SER A 154 18.66 -10.61 -1.91
CA SER A 154 19.21 -10.62 -3.27
C SER A 154 18.32 -9.82 -4.24
N PRO A 155 18.86 -9.39 -5.40
CA PRO A 155 18.07 -8.73 -6.44
C PRO A 155 16.87 -9.55 -6.95
N LYS A 156 16.92 -10.87 -6.80
CA LYS A 156 15.81 -11.79 -7.16
C LYS A 156 14.54 -11.51 -6.37
N GLY A 157 14.65 -10.97 -5.16
CA GLY A 157 13.50 -10.57 -4.37
C GLY A 157 12.57 -9.57 -5.06
N LEU A 158 13.08 -8.81 -6.02
CA LEU A 158 12.31 -7.82 -6.78
C LEU A 158 11.69 -8.39 -8.06
N SER A 159 12.35 -9.35 -8.71
CA SER A 159 11.94 -9.89 -10.03
C SER A 159 11.32 -11.28 -9.95
N THR A 160 11.84 -12.14 -9.11
CA THR A 160 11.40 -13.53 -8.93
C THR A 160 11.31 -13.90 -7.45
N PRO A 161 10.44 -13.19 -6.67
CA PRO A 161 10.39 -13.36 -5.21
C PRO A 161 9.87 -14.74 -4.77
N VAL A 162 9.33 -15.53 -5.71
CA VAL A 162 8.85 -16.88 -5.49
C VAL A 162 9.56 -17.83 -6.45
N THR A 163 10.62 -18.46 -5.99
CA THR A 163 11.43 -19.39 -6.78
C THR A 163 10.92 -20.83 -6.74
N ASN A 164 10.32 -21.23 -5.63
CA ASN A 164 9.81 -22.57 -5.40
C ASN A 164 8.36 -22.56 -4.91
N TYR A 165 7.47 -23.12 -5.71
CA TYR A 165 6.09 -23.38 -5.31
C TYR A 165 6.00 -24.85 -4.86
N PRO A 166 5.64 -25.15 -3.63
CA PRO A 166 5.18 -26.47 -3.27
C PRO A 166 4.00 -26.87 -4.16
N TRP A 167 4.03 -28.09 -4.75
CA TRP A 167 3.07 -28.49 -5.76
C TRP A 167 1.60 -28.38 -5.30
N HIS A 168 1.31 -28.68 -4.03
CA HIS A 168 -0.02 -28.58 -3.45
C HIS A 168 -0.51 -27.12 -3.34
N TRP A 169 0.38 -26.13 -3.12
CA TRP A 169 0.02 -24.72 -3.13
C TRP A 169 -0.19 -24.18 -4.55
N ARG A 170 0.54 -24.74 -5.51
CA ARG A 170 0.38 -24.38 -6.93
C ARG A 170 -1.02 -24.74 -7.45
N TYR A 171 -1.63 -25.81 -6.97
CA TYR A 171 -2.94 -26.27 -7.41
C TYR A 171 -4.09 -25.80 -6.48
N LEU A 172 -3.98 -25.97 -5.16
CA LEU A 172 -5.05 -25.57 -4.22
C LEU A 172 -5.32 -24.09 -4.21
N ALA A 173 -4.28 -23.25 -4.16
CA ALA A 173 -4.45 -21.80 -4.17
C ALA A 173 -5.06 -21.30 -5.48
N ARG A 174 -4.68 -21.90 -6.64
CA ARG A 174 -5.28 -21.58 -7.94
C ARG A 174 -6.72 -22.07 -8.09
N PHE A 175 -7.07 -23.15 -7.42
CA PHE A 175 -8.44 -23.67 -7.46
C PHE A 175 -9.42 -22.77 -6.70
N ILE A 176 -8.95 -22.14 -5.61
CA ILE A 176 -9.76 -21.25 -4.77
C ILE A 176 -9.72 -19.81 -5.30
N PHE A 177 -8.53 -19.37 -5.75
CA PHE A 177 -8.32 -18.01 -6.27
C PHE A 177 -7.68 -18.09 -7.66
N ALA A 178 -8.25 -17.36 -8.62
CA ALA A 178 -7.74 -17.30 -9.99
C ALA A 178 -6.39 -16.52 -10.13
N PHE A 179 -5.76 -16.12 -9.03
CA PHE A 179 -4.50 -15.36 -9.01
C PHE A 179 -3.45 -15.98 -8.08
N ASN A 180 -2.21 -15.54 -8.23
CA ASN A 180 -1.08 -16.08 -7.48
C ASN A 180 -1.00 -15.50 -6.07
N MET A 181 -1.68 -16.15 -5.12
CA MET A 181 -1.71 -15.74 -3.71
C MET A 181 -0.32 -15.69 -3.05
N THR A 182 0.61 -16.54 -3.49
CA THR A 182 1.97 -16.58 -2.92
C THR A 182 2.73 -15.32 -3.26
N ARG A 183 2.66 -14.82 -4.51
CA ARG A 183 3.29 -13.57 -4.92
C ARG A 183 2.69 -12.38 -4.16
N LEU A 184 1.36 -12.33 -4.06
CA LEU A 184 0.69 -11.32 -3.25
C LEU A 184 1.15 -11.37 -1.79
N ALA A 185 1.22 -12.55 -1.18
CA ALA A 185 1.64 -12.73 0.20
C ALA A 185 3.07 -12.23 0.44
N VAL A 186 4.01 -12.52 -0.48
CA VAL A 186 5.38 -12.02 -0.42
C VAL A 186 5.42 -10.49 -0.51
N SER A 187 4.67 -9.89 -1.43
CA SER A 187 4.61 -8.42 -1.54
C SER A 187 3.98 -7.78 -0.30
N LYS A 188 3.00 -8.45 0.35
CA LYS A 188 2.42 -7.96 1.60
C LYS A 188 3.36 -8.07 2.80
N ALA A 189 4.28 -9.04 2.81
CA ALA A 189 5.38 -9.08 3.78
C ALA A 189 6.37 -7.92 3.53
N ALA A 190 6.73 -7.65 2.27
CA ALA A 190 7.56 -6.51 1.89
C ALA A 190 6.91 -5.17 2.29
N THR A 191 5.58 -5.04 2.16
CA THR A 191 4.83 -3.85 2.61
C THR A 191 4.96 -3.62 4.13
N VAL A 192 4.97 -4.68 4.94
CA VAL A 192 5.22 -4.54 6.39
C VAL A 192 6.65 -4.11 6.66
N ILE A 193 7.62 -4.70 5.97
CA ILE A 193 9.03 -4.30 6.07
C ILE A 193 9.20 -2.82 5.70
N LEU A 194 8.54 -2.34 4.64
CA LEU A 194 8.55 -0.93 4.26
C LEU A 194 8.13 -0.02 5.42
N ALA A 195 6.98 -0.33 6.03
CA ALA A 195 6.47 0.49 7.13
C ALA A 195 7.40 0.47 8.36
N GLN A 196 7.97 -0.68 8.69
CA GLN A 196 8.87 -0.84 9.84
C GLN A 196 10.23 -0.16 9.61
N GLU A 197 10.84 -0.39 8.46
CA GLU A 197 12.16 0.17 8.14
C GLU A 197 12.08 1.68 7.91
N LEU A 198 11.00 2.17 7.31
CA LEU A 198 10.74 3.60 7.20
C LEU A 198 10.61 4.23 8.58
N GLN A 199 9.83 3.62 9.50
CA GLN A 199 9.72 4.13 10.87
C GLN A 199 11.06 4.18 11.58
N ARG A 200 11.85 3.12 11.48
CA ARG A 200 13.20 3.08 12.07
C ARG A 200 14.08 4.25 11.59
N ARG A 201 14.04 4.55 10.29
CA ARG A 201 14.81 5.65 9.70
C ARG A 201 14.28 7.03 10.10
N LEU A 202 12.98 7.17 10.26
CA LEU A 202 12.36 8.40 10.78
C LEU A 202 12.75 8.62 12.24
N ASP A 203 12.71 7.56 13.06
CA ASP A 203 13.12 7.62 14.48
C ASP A 203 14.62 7.96 14.64
N GLU A 204 15.50 7.44 13.77
CA GLU A 204 16.94 7.78 13.78
C GLU A 204 17.23 9.26 13.46
N GLN A 205 16.30 9.94 12.85
CA GLN A 205 16.41 11.36 12.51
C GLN A 205 15.52 12.26 13.39
N ASP A 206 14.93 11.70 14.45
CA ASP A 206 13.98 12.40 15.32
C ASP A 206 12.79 13.04 14.55
N ILE A 207 12.35 12.41 13.45
CA ILE A 207 11.23 12.88 12.64
C ILE A 207 9.93 12.25 13.14
N PRO A 208 8.97 13.01 13.70
CA PRO A 208 7.78 12.49 14.37
C PRO A 208 6.65 12.06 13.40
N ILE A 209 6.99 11.52 12.25
CA ILE A 209 6.05 10.89 11.31
C ILE A 209 5.80 9.46 11.75
N LEU A 210 4.55 9.02 11.77
CA LEU A 210 4.19 7.63 12.09
C LEU A 210 4.00 6.81 10.82
N SER A 211 4.79 5.76 10.66
CA SER A 211 4.67 4.79 9.58
C SER A 211 4.12 3.47 10.11
N MET A 212 3.05 2.94 9.50
CA MET A 212 2.34 1.74 9.96
C MET A 212 1.90 0.88 8.79
N ALA A 213 1.84 -0.44 8.99
CA ALA A 213 1.17 -1.36 8.08
C ALA A 213 -0.17 -1.79 8.66
N VAL A 214 -1.19 -1.99 7.81
CA VAL A 214 -2.53 -2.36 8.27
C VAL A 214 -3.13 -3.53 7.48
N HIS A 215 -3.95 -4.33 8.13
CA HIS A 215 -4.83 -5.32 7.49
C HIS A 215 -6.27 -4.83 7.56
N PRO A 216 -6.96 -4.68 6.41
CA PRO A 216 -8.33 -4.16 6.39
C PRO A 216 -9.39 -5.16 6.85
N GLY A 217 -9.04 -6.42 7.05
CA GLY A 217 -9.95 -7.55 7.17
C GLY A 217 -10.14 -8.27 5.84
N GLU A 218 -10.92 -9.33 5.83
CA GLU A 218 -11.24 -10.09 4.63
C GLU A 218 -12.39 -9.39 3.88
N VAL A 219 -12.05 -8.53 2.91
CA VAL A 219 -13.01 -7.61 2.26
C VAL A 219 -13.51 -8.17 0.94
N ALA A 220 -14.82 -8.20 0.77
CA ALA A 220 -15.51 -8.51 -0.48
C ALA A 220 -15.37 -7.35 -1.50
N SER A 221 -14.14 -7.03 -1.91
CA SER A 221 -13.93 -6.05 -2.96
C SER A 221 -14.23 -6.64 -4.34
N ALA A 222 -14.61 -5.80 -5.31
CA ALA A 222 -14.87 -6.24 -6.68
C ALA A 222 -13.67 -7.00 -7.27
N GLY A 223 -12.44 -6.54 -7.01
CA GLY A 223 -11.23 -7.19 -7.48
C GLY A 223 -11.01 -8.57 -6.85
N VAL A 224 -11.34 -8.78 -5.58
CA VAL A 224 -11.26 -10.10 -4.94
C VAL A 224 -12.37 -11.02 -5.49
N LEU A 225 -13.61 -10.54 -5.54
CA LEU A 225 -14.74 -11.34 -5.97
C LEU A 225 -14.66 -11.77 -7.44
N SER A 226 -14.10 -10.95 -8.34
CA SER A 226 -13.93 -11.31 -9.75
C SER A 226 -12.93 -12.46 -9.97
N ASN A 227 -12.05 -12.71 -9.01
CA ASN A 227 -11.04 -13.75 -9.06
C ASN A 227 -11.44 -15.04 -8.30
N ILE A 228 -12.64 -15.07 -7.73
CA ILE A 228 -13.20 -16.27 -7.07
C ILE A 228 -14.14 -16.97 -8.05
N PRO A 229 -14.01 -18.29 -8.30
CA PRO A 229 -14.91 -19.05 -9.17
C PRO A 229 -16.39 -18.89 -8.76
N ALA A 230 -17.30 -18.85 -9.74
CA ALA A 230 -18.70 -18.53 -9.56
C ALA A 230 -19.42 -19.23 -8.38
N PRO A 231 -19.29 -20.53 -8.13
CA PRO A 231 -19.97 -21.17 -7.00
C PRO A 231 -19.45 -20.66 -5.64
N LEU A 232 -18.15 -20.36 -5.53
CA LEU A 232 -17.51 -19.88 -4.30
C LEU A 232 -17.71 -18.37 -4.10
N ASN A 233 -17.92 -17.60 -5.16
CA ASN A 233 -18.16 -16.16 -5.12
C ASN A 233 -19.39 -15.80 -4.25
N THR A 234 -20.47 -16.59 -4.36
CA THR A 234 -21.67 -16.38 -3.54
C THR A 234 -21.35 -16.56 -2.05
N VAL A 235 -20.61 -17.61 -1.68
CA VAL A 235 -20.21 -17.85 -0.30
C VAL A 235 -19.28 -16.72 0.20
N ALA A 236 -18.31 -16.31 -0.63
CA ALA A 236 -17.38 -15.23 -0.30
C ALA A 236 -18.10 -13.90 -0.03
N ARG A 237 -19.17 -13.59 -0.76
CA ARG A 237 -19.99 -12.37 -0.52
C ARG A 237 -20.65 -12.33 0.86
N PHE A 238 -20.97 -13.48 1.43
CA PHE A 238 -21.54 -13.58 2.77
C PHE A 238 -20.48 -13.68 3.87
N ALA A 239 -19.33 -14.29 3.56
CA ALA A 239 -18.25 -14.49 4.53
C ALA A 239 -17.35 -13.25 4.71
N PHE A 240 -17.21 -12.43 3.66
CA PHE A 240 -16.33 -11.28 3.66
C PHE A 240 -17.05 -10.00 4.08
N ILE A 241 -16.34 -9.09 4.72
CA ILE A 241 -16.87 -7.79 5.15
C ILE A 241 -17.02 -6.83 3.96
N LYS A 242 -17.90 -5.85 4.11
CA LYS A 242 -18.12 -4.81 3.09
C LYS A 242 -16.91 -3.86 3.00
N PRO A 243 -16.69 -3.20 1.84
CA PRO A 243 -15.61 -2.21 1.67
C PRO A 243 -15.59 -1.11 2.73
N ASP A 244 -16.73 -0.60 3.16
CA ASP A 244 -16.83 0.42 4.22
C ASP A 244 -16.29 -0.11 5.56
N GLN A 245 -16.54 -1.36 5.89
CA GLN A 245 -15.97 -2.01 7.09
C GLN A 245 -14.47 -2.24 6.93
N GLY A 246 -14.02 -2.56 5.70
CA GLY A 246 -12.59 -2.69 5.38
C GLY A 246 -11.82 -1.37 5.48
N ALA A 247 -12.50 -0.24 5.29
CA ALA A 247 -11.90 1.09 5.43
C ALA A 247 -11.65 1.48 6.90
N VAL A 248 -12.29 0.83 7.88
CA VAL A 248 -12.18 1.20 9.30
C VAL A 248 -10.76 1.11 9.83
N THR A 249 -10.05 0.02 9.56
CA THR A 249 -8.67 -0.17 10.08
C THR A 249 -7.67 0.84 9.50
N PRO A 250 -7.58 1.05 8.18
CA PRO A 250 -6.68 2.08 7.64
C PRO A 250 -7.07 3.50 8.09
N LEU A 251 -8.36 3.81 8.20
CA LEU A 251 -8.81 5.10 8.73
C LEU A 251 -8.46 5.26 10.20
N PHE A 252 -8.60 4.22 11.02
CA PHE A 252 -8.14 4.23 12.41
C PHE A 252 -6.64 4.55 12.49
N ALA A 253 -5.80 3.83 11.75
CA ALA A 253 -4.37 4.10 11.73
C ALA A 253 -4.05 5.52 11.24
N ALA A 254 -4.81 6.02 10.26
CA ALA A 254 -4.60 7.33 9.66
C ALA A 254 -5.09 8.50 10.53
N THR A 255 -6.14 8.34 11.34
CA THR A 255 -6.84 9.50 11.95
C THR A 255 -7.19 9.37 13.42
N ALA A 256 -7.10 8.16 14.02
CA ALA A 256 -7.49 7.99 15.41
C ALA A 256 -6.52 8.72 16.36
N LYS A 257 -7.08 9.44 17.33
CA LYS A 257 -6.30 10.17 18.34
C LYS A 257 -5.45 9.25 19.20
N GLU A 258 -5.96 8.06 19.52
CA GLU A 258 -5.26 7.04 20.28
C GLU A 258 -3.91 6.65 19.68
N VAL A 259 -3.80 6.66 18.34
CA VAL A 259 -2.55 6.34 17.63
C VAL A 259 -1.48 7.40 17.90
N ARG A 260 -1.86 8.68 17.98
CA ARG A 260 -0.92 9.77 18.29
C ARG A 260 -0.67 9.89 19.80
N GLN A 261 -1.63 9.53 20.64
CA GLN A 261 -1.49 9.55 22.09
C GLN A 261 -0.57 8.46 22.62
N ASP A 262 -0.47 7.32 21.90
CA ASP A 262 0.42 6.21 22.25
C ASP A 262 1.21 5.75 21.01
N PRO A 263 2.13 6.60 20.51
CA PRO A 263 2.85 6.33 19.26
C PRO A 263 3.72 5.07 19.36
N GLU A 264 4.31 4.77 20.50
CA GLU A 264 5.18 3.61 20.71
C GLU A 264 4.43 2.28 20.51
N LYS A 265 3.14 2.26 20.79
CA LYS A 265 2.29 1.11 20.55
C LYS A 265 2.05 0.85 19.07
N TYR A 266 2.01 1.90 18.24
CA TYR A 266 1.54 1.79 16.85
C TYR A 266 2.62 1.99 15.79
N LYS A 267 3.64 2.82 16.04
CA LYS A 267 4.69 3.12 15.06
C LYS A 267 5.45 1.86 14.64
N GLY A 268 5.66 1.67 13.36
CA GLY A 268 6.30 0.49 12.80
C GLY A 268 5.54 -0.82 13.01
N LYS A 269 4.26 -0.78 13.43
CA LYS A 269 3.49 -2.00 13.72
C LYS A 269 2.60 -2.42 12.56
N PHE A 270 2.19 -3.69 12.64
CA PHE A 270 1.15 -4.26 11.78
C PHE A 270 -0.16 -4.27 12.55
N ILE A 271 -1.14 -3.49 12.09
CA ILE A 271 -2.40 -3.25 12.78
C ILE A 271 -3.52 -4.06 12.14
N LEU A 272 -4.24 -4.81 12.94
CA LEU A 272 -5.41 -5.62 12.58
C LEU A 272 -6.72 -4.88 12.85
N PRO A 273 -7.87 -5.35 12.33
CA PRO A 273 -9.19 -4.83 12.69
C PRO A 273 -9.39 -4.66 14.20
N GLY A 274 -10.03 -3.55 14.57
CA GLY A 274 -10.21 -3.17 15.98
C GLY A 274 -8.97 -2.55 16.63
N GLY A 275 -7.97 -2.09 15.83
CA GLY A 275 -6.77 -1.42 16.34
C GLY A 275 -5.80 -2.34 17.09
N LYS A 276 -5.95 -3.66 16.93
CA LYS A 276 -5.09 -4.67 17.57
C LYS A 276 -3.74 -4.75 16.87
N ILE A 277 -2.67 -4.89 17.65
CA ILE A 277 -1.34 -5.16 17.09
C ILE A 277 -1.26 -6.63 16.68
N GLY A 278 -1.02 -6.85 15.38
CA GLY A 278 -0.84 -8.17 14.81
C GLY A 278 0.61 -8.66 14.87
N VAL A 279 0.79 -9.96 14.71
CA VAL A 279 2.10 -10.58 14.55
C VAL A 279 2.37 -10.71 13.06
N PRO A 280 3.34 -9.97 12.49
CA PRO A 280 3.68 -10.10 11.08
C PRO A 280 4.49 -11.38 10.82
N ASN A 281 4.72 -11.71 9.55
CA ASN A 281 5.59 -12.80 9.15
C ASN A 281 6.99 -12.66 9.79
N PRO A 282 7.60 -13.75 10.28
CA PRO A 282 8.94 -13.70 10.89
C PRO A 282 10.03 -13.04 10.04
N VAL A 283 9.91 -13.06 8.70
CA VAL A 283 10.85 -12.38 7.79
C VAL A 283 11.00 -10.89 8.10
N THR A 284 9.99 -10.25 8.65
CA THR A 284 10.02 -8.82 9.01
C THR A 284 10.95 -8.52 10.19
N LYS A 285 11.45 -9.56 10.87
CA LYS A 285 12.45 -9.48 11.95
C LYS A 285 13.81 -10.06 11.55
N ASP A 286 13.93 -10.61 10.35
CA ASP A 286 15.22 -11.09 9.81
C ASP A 286 15.98 -9.89 9.25
N GLU A 287 16.97 -9.41 9.99
CA GLU A 287 17.77 -8.24 9.61
C GLU A 287 18.43 -8.37 8.24
N ARG A 288 18.86 -9.56 7.86
CA ARG A 288 19.49 -9.79 6.56
C ARG A 288 18.47 -9.56 5.44
N GLN A 289 17.25 -10.09 5.58
CA GLN A 289 16.18 -9.92 4.62
C GLN A 289 15.68 -8.47 4.58
N VAL A 290 15.52 -7.83 5.72
CA VAL A 290 15.08 -6.41 5.83
C VAL A 290 16.10 -5.48 5.19
N LYS A 291 17.38 -5.58 5.59
CA LYS A 291 18.47 -4.74 5.05
C LYS A 291 18.70 -5.03 3.55
N GLY A 292 18.61 -6.31 3.16
CA GLY A 292 18.73 -6.73 1.76
C GLY A 292 17.65 -6.12 0.89
N LEU A 293 16.37 -6.25 1.29
CA LEU A 293 15.25 -5.68 0.55
C LEU A 293 15.42 -4.19 0.31
N TRP A 294 15.74 -3.43 1.35
CA TRP A 294 15.96 -1.98 1.24
C TRP A 294 17.13 -1.66 0.30
N LYS A 295 18.28 -2.29 0.53
CA LYS A 295 19.50 -2.09 -0.26
C LYS A 295 19.26 -2.36 -1.74
N TYR A 296 18.78 -3.57 -2.07
CA TYR A 296 18.62 -3.97 -3.47
C TYR A 296 17.51 -3.18 -4.17
N THR A 297 16.51 -2.71 -3.43
CA THR A 297 15.49 -1.81 -4.00
C THR A 297 16.10 -0.46 -4.31
N THR A 298 16.85 0.14 -3.39
CA THR A 298 17.54 1.41 -3.64
C THR A 298 18.44 1.30 -4.87
N GLU A 299 19.31 0.30 -4.92
CA GLU A 299 20.24 0.10 -6.05
C GLU A 299 19.53 -0.13 -7.39
N ALA A 300 18.44 -0.90 -7.38
CA ALA A 300 17.70 -1.20 -8.60
C ALA A 300 16.90 0.00 -9.09
N VAL A 301 16.27 0.74 -8.17
CA VAL A 301 15.51 1.95 -8.49
C VAL A 301 16.43 3.07 -8.98
N GLU A 302 17.53 3.35 -8.29
CA GLU A 302 18.48 4.39 -8.70
C GLU A 302 19.07 4.11 -10.08
N ARG A 303 19.45 2.85 -10.37
CA ARG A 303 19.91 2.44 -11.70
C ARG A 303 18.86 2.72 -12.79
N GLU A 304 17.59 2.42 -12.51
CA GLU A 304 16.51 2.62 -13.48
C GLU A 304 16.17 4.11 -13.64
N LEU A 305 16.19 4.88 -12.56
CA LEU A 305 16.01 6.33 -12.60
C LEU A 305 17.10 7.01 -13.44
N ASP A 306 18.37 6.65 -13.18
CA ASP A 306 19.53 7.17 -13.94
C ASP A 306 19.43 6.82 -15.41
N ALA A 307 19.12 5.55 -15.74
CA ALA A 307 18.95 5.09 -17.13
C ALA A 307 17.85 5.83 -17.89
N ARG A 308 16.83 6.34 -17.20
CA ARG A 308 15.73 7.13 -17.80
C ARG A 308 15.93 8.64 -17.68
N GLY A 309 17.03 9.11 -17.12
CA GLY A 309 17.28 10.53 -16.88
C GLY A 309 16.30 11.16 -15.88
N LEU A 310 15.73 10.35 -14.99
CA LEU A 310 14.84 10.82 -13.92
C LEU A 310 15.65 11.22 -12.67
N PRO A 311 15.15 12.13 -11.84
CA PRO A 311 15.82 12.48 -10.59
C PRO A 311 16.09 11.25 -9.72
N LEU A 312 17.27 11.13 -9.13
CA LEU A 312 17.61 10.05 -8.19
C LEU A 312 16.77 10.17 -6.90
N LEU A 313 16.81 9.14 -6.06
CA LEU A 313 16.13 9.17 -4.76
C LEU A 313 16.73 10.26 -3.87
N GLY A 314 15.86 10.97 -3.16
CA GLY A 314 16.27 11.88 -2.10
C GLY A 314 16.70 11.12 -0.83
N PRO A 315 17.31 11.80 0.15
CA PRO A 315 17.67 11.20 1.44
C PRO A 315 16.40 10.78 2.20
N TRP A 316 16.51 9.61 2.82
CA TRP A 316 15.42 9.06 3.65
C TRP A 316 15.38 9.71 5.03
#